data_172d41e621802905bb0c2a97b0409508
#
_entry.id   172d41e621802905bb0c2a97b0409508
#
_cell.length_a   1.000
_cell.length_b   1.000
_cell.length_c   1.000
_cell.angle_alpha   90.00
_cell.angle_beta   90.00
_cell.angle_gamma   90.00
#
_symmetry.space_group_name_H-M   'P 1'
#
loop_
_entity.id
_entity.type
_entity.pdbx_description
1 polymer ?
#
loop_
_entity_poly.entity_id
_entity_poly.type
_entity_poly.pdbx_seq_one_letter_code
_entity_poly.pdbx_strand_id
1 'polypeptide(L)'
;MRPEHLRPVRARVSGPGLARLFQAGDVLALLMASALAGLFFRLPETMALGAPLAAIILLVSTGAYAMNARERAHRRFGRLALAATTAAGAAGAVSGLLDPAFPALACAAWALAATGALVIAHWGWSAILKRLRHQGLLTPNLIVVGGTPAAHQLIRRALKTRDVNILGIFDDRSDRVGPEVLGVPVLGKTADLIDHRILPFVDRIVVTVPPQASARIAQLIERLAPVPNPVSLLLDDDDDEAASRAVGRIADFDLMQVSGAKERSGYLMAKRALDLTLGIAGLIALAPLMAIVAVAIRLDSPGPVFFRQRRHGLMNEEIVVWKFRSMRVEASDATAARQVTADDDRVTRVGRFIRRTSLDELPQIFNIISGEMSVVGPRPHAIGMLSGGAEATKLVETYAHRHRIKPGLTGWAAVNGSRGPVDTAEDVRRRVALDLEYVERRSFWLDIAIILKTAPALLGDSEAVR
;
A
#
# COMPACT_ATOMS: atom_id res chain seq x y z
N MET A 1 -6.31 -31.27 1.15
CA MET A 1 -5.56 -30.59 2.22
C MET A 1 -5.26 -29.18 1.77
N ARG A 2 -5.75 -28.14 2.43
CA ARG A 2 -5.33 -26.75 2.14
C ARG A 2 -3.93 -26.56 2.70
N PRO A 3 -2.94 -26.12 1.92
CA PRO A 3 -1.64 -25.80 2.46
C PRO A 3 -1.79 -24.67 3.49
N GLU A 4 -1.36 -24.89 4.72
CA GLU A 4 -1.48 -23.94 5.86
C GLU A 4 -0.77 -22.59 5.61
N HIS A 5 0.08 -22.50 4.59
CA HIS A 5 0.82 -21.29 4.22
C HIS A 5 0.02 -20.31 3.33
N LEU A 6 -1.18 -20.66 2.88
CA LEU A 6 -2.05 -19.78 2.08
C LEU A 6 -3.04 -18.98 2.95
N ARG A 7 -2.69 -18.66 4.20
CA ARG A 7 -3.47 -17.70 4.99
C ARG A 7 -3.33 -16.32 4.35
N PRO A 8 -4.44 -15.65 4.01
CA PRO A 8 -4.38 -14.30 3.45
C PRO A 8 -3.75 -13.35 4.47
N VAL A 9 -2.58 -12.83 4.16
CA VAL A 9 -1.92 -11.82 4.98
C VAL A 9 -2.50 -10.46 4.57
N ARG A 10 -3.34 -9.88 5.42
CA ARG A 10 -4.17 -8.69 5.14
C ARG A 10 -3.42 -7.36 5.09
N ALA A 11 -2.22 -7.28 5.60
CA ALA A 11 -1.47 -6.02 5.61
C ALA A 11 -0.01 -6.30 5.31
N ARG A 12 0.47 -5.82 4.17
CA ARG A 12 1.87 -5.92 3.79
C ARG A 12 2.58 -4.62 4.04
N VAL A 13 3.77 -4.75 4.57
CA VAL A 13 4.64 -3.63 4.84
C VAL A 13 5.64 -3.54 3.70
N SER A 14 5.68 -2.40 3.00
CA SER A 14 6.67 -2.20 1.93
C SER A 14 8.07 -2.07 2.52
N GLY A 15 9.03 -2.81 1.95
CA GLY A 15 10.44 -2.73 2.35
C GLY A 15 11.00 -1.30 2.37
N PRO A 16 10.78 -0.49 1.30
CA PRO A 16 11.19 0.92 1.28
C PRO A 16 10.50 1.78 2.35
N GLY A 17 9.25 1.44 2.71
CA GLY A 17 8.52 2.11 3.79
C GLY A 17 9.16 1.89 5.15
N LEU A 18 9.50 0.65 5.46
CA LEU A 18 10.22 0.31 6.69
C LEU A 18 11.60 0.94 6.74
N ALA A 19 12.33 0.97 5.61
CA ALA A 19 13.65 1.60 5.55
C ALA A 19 13.58 3.08 5.98
N ARG A 20 12.58 3.83 5.52
CA ARG A 20 12.38 5.24 5.93
C ARG A 20 11.97 5.38 7.39
N LEU A 21 11.13 4.47 7.89
CA LEU A 21 10.77 4.46 9.31
C LEU A 21 12.02 4.22 10.17
N PHE A 22 12.89 3.32 9.76
CA PHE A 22 14.16 3.07 10.45
C PHE A 22 15.10 4.26 10.36
N GLN A 23 15.20 4.92 9.20
CA GLN A 23 15.95 6.16 9.04
C GLN A 23 15.46 7.25 10.01
N ALA A 24 14.15 7.45 10.10
CA ALA A 24 13.57 8.43 11.04
C ALA A 24 13.87 8.07 12.51
N GLY A 25 13.81 6.78 12.86
CA GLY A 25 14.19 6.29 14.17
C GLY A 25 15.67 6.51 14.49
N ASP A 26 16.54 6.33 13.51
CA ASP A 26 17.98 6.54 13.68
C ASP A 26 18.31 8.04 13.81
N VAL A 27 17.60 8.92 13.07
CA VAL A 27 17.72 10.37 13.29
C VAL A 27 17.38 10.73 14.73
N LEU A 28 16.27 10.19 15.26
CA LEU A 28 15.88 10.42 16.65
C LEU A 28 16.93 9.88 17.62
N ALA A 29 17.45 8.67 17.38
CA ALA A 29 18.49 8.06 18.22
C ALA A 29 19.77 8.90 18.24
N LEU A 30 20.18 9.44 17.09
CA LEU A 30 21.37 10.31 16.98
C LEU A 30 21.17 11.68 17.66
N LEU A 31 19.98 12.26 17.54
CA LEU A 31 19.64 13.50 18.26
C LEU A 31 19.60 13.27 19.78
N MET A 32 19.10 12.11 20.23
CA MET A 32 19.19 11.72 21.65
C MET A 32 20.63 11.54 22.11
N ALA A 33 21.50 10.98 21.26
CA ALA A 33 22.92 10.87 21.57
C ALA A 33 23.58 12.26 21.68
N SER A 34 23.20 13.22 20.82
CA SER A 34 23.62 14.63 20.96
C SER A 34 23.16 15.25 22.26
N ALA A 35 21.90 15.04 22.65
CA ALA A 35 21.37 15.53 23.91
C ALA A 35 22.10 14.92 25.11
N LEU A 36 22.35 13.60 25.08
CA LEU A 36 23.08 12.89 26.16
C LEU A 36 24.52 13.40 26.30
N ALA A 37 25.26 13.53 25.18
CA ALA A 37 26.61 14.10 25.21
C ALA A 37 26.61 15.56 25.67
N GLY A 38 25.57 16.31 25.31
CA GLY A 38 25.35 17.69 25.72
C GLY A 38 25.16 17.90 27.24
N LEU A 39 24.81 16.85 27.99
CA LEU A 39 24.75 16.88 29.45
C LEU A 39 26.16 17.03 30.10
N PHE A 40 27.18 16.54 29.41
CA PHE A 40 28.56 16.51 29.92
C PHE A 40 29.48 17.53 29.25
N PHE A 41 29.14 17.92 28.00
CA PHE A 41 29.95 18.78 27.16
C PHE A 41 29.09 19.87 26.52
N ARG A 42 29.62 21.12 26.43
CA ARG A 42 28.97 22.14 25.59
C ARG A 42 29.23 21.80 24.12
N LEU A 43 28.22 21.18 23.47
CA LEU A 43 28.31 20.81 22.07
C LEU A 43 27.94 22.00 21.18
N PRO A 44 28.84 22.45 20.25
CA PRO A 44 28.46 23.40 19.22
C PRO A 44 27.44 22.79 18.24
N GLU A 45 26.74 23.63 17.49
CA GLU A 45 25.71 23.20 16.53
C GLU A 45 26.28 22.23 15.47
N THR A 46 27.53 22.40 15.08
CA THR A 46 28.26 21.49 14.18
C THR A 46 28.33 20.06 14.71
N MET A 47 28.45 19.88 16.02
CA MET A 47 28.40 18.57 16.66
C MET A 47 26.96 18.15 16.96
N ALA A 48 26.13 19.05 17.51
CA ALA A 48 24.78 18.71 17.95
C ALA A 48 23.85 18.31 16.79
N LEU A 49 23.97 18.95 15.64
CA LEU A 49 23.13 18.70 14.45
C LEU A 49 23.92 18.18 13.25
N GLY A 50 25.16 18.68 13.04
CA GLY A 50 25.98 18.29 11.89
C GLY A 50 26.45 16.83 11.96
N ALA A 51 26.88 16.35 13.13
CA ALA A 51 27.29 14.96 13.29
C ALA A 51 26.14 13.95 13.06
N PRO A 52 24.92 14.14 13.61
CA PRO A 52 23.75 13.32 13.24
C PRO A 52 23.48 13.29 11.74
N LEU A 53 23.49 14.46 11.08
CA LEU A 53 23.24 14.56 9.64
C LEU A 53 24.31 13.79 8.82
N ALA A 54 25.58 13.97 9.15
CA ALA A 54 26.66 13.25 8.50
C ALA A 54 26.58 11.74 8.71
N ALA A 55 26.22 11.28 9.92
CA ALA A 55 26.04 9.87 10.23
C ALA A 55 24.90 9.25 9.39
N ILE A 56 23.76 9.93 9.26
CA ILE A 56 22.64 9.45 8.43
C ILE A 56 23.04 9.36 6.96
N ILE A 57 23.73 10.36 6.42
CA ILE A 57 24.24 10.33 5.03
C ILE A 57 25.15 9.12 4.82
N LEU A 58 26.07 8.85 5.74
CA LEU A 58 26.96 7.70 5.69
C LEU A 58 26.19 6.37 5.80
N LEU A 59 25.19 6.27 6.67
CA LEU A 59 24.36 5.06 6.80
C LEU A 59 23.56 4.79 5.53
N VAL A 60 23.01 5.83 4.89
CA VAL A 60 22.28 5.71 3.62
C VAL A 60 23.22 5.28 2.50
N SER A 61 24.38 5.95 2.35
CA SER A 61 25.35 5.66 1.29
C SER A 61 25.98 4.26 1.39
N THR A 62 26.17 3.76 2.62
CA THR A 62 26.70 2.41 2.86
C THR A 62 25.65 1.30 2.80
N GLY A 63 24.38 1.63 2.47
CA GLY A 63 23.29 0.67 2.36
C GLY A 63 22.90 0.02 3.70
N ALA A 64 23.05 0.73 4.83
CA ALA A 64 22.69 0.21 6.16
C ALA A 64 21.20 -0.14 6.27
N TYR A 65 20.37 0.47 5.45
CA TYR A 65 18.91 0.24 5.37
C TYR A 65 18.50 -0.78 4.30
N ALA A 66 19.45 -1.40 3.60
CA ALA A 66 19.15 -2.56 2.76
C ALA A 66 18.74 -3.73 3.66
N MET A 67 17.50 -4.20 3.51
CA MET A 67 16.90 -5.23 4.39
C MET A 67 17.42 -6.65 4.06
N ASN A 68 18.73 -6.82 3.89
CA ASN A 68 19.34 -8.10 3.55
C ASN A 68 19.25 -9.09 4.72
N ALA A 69 18.45 -10.16 4.52
CA ALA A 69 18.28 -11.22 5.51
C ALA A 69 19.57 -11.95 5.89
N ARG A 70 20.56 -11.92 4.99
CA ARG A 70 21.82 -12.68 5.08
C ARG A 70 22.98 -11.87 5.63
N GLU A 71 22.77 -10.59 5.95
CA GLU A 71 23.85 -9.77 6.47
C GLU A 71 24.25 -10.25 7.88
N ARG A 72 25.55 -10.53 8.06
CA ARG A 72 26.12 -10.92 9.35
C ARG A 72 26.07 -9.73 10.31
N ALA A 73 25.63 -9.97 11.56
CA ALA A 73 25.45 -8.92 12.58
C ALA A 73 26.71 -8.05 12.77
N HIS A 74 27.93 -8.65 12.79
CA HIS A 74 29.17 -7.91 12.97
C HIS A 74 29.42 -6.89 11.85
N ARG A 75 29.07 -7.19 10.58
CA ARG A 75 29.23 -6.24 9.47
C ARG A 75 28.26 -5.07 9.60
N ARG A 76 27.03 -5.34 10.05
CA ARG A 76 26.05 -4.28 10.30
C ARG A 76 26.51 -3.35 11.42
N PHE A 77 26.85 -3.90 12.58
CA PHE A 77 27.31 -3.10 13.72
C PHE A 77 28.62 -2.37 13.45
N GLY A 78 29.53 -2.98 12.69
CA GLY A 78 30.74 -2.31 12.22
C GLY A 78 30.45 -1.07 11.37
N ARG A 79 29.45 -1.12 10.48
CA ARG A 79 29.04 0.05 9.68
C ARG A 79 28.42 1.15 10.55
N LEU A 80 27.63 0.80 11.57
CA LEU A 80 27.04 1.78 12.50
C LEU A 80 28.15 2.51 13.26
N ALA A 81 29.08 1.77 13.82
CA ALA A 81 30.22 2.34 14.54
C ALA A 81 31.11 3.21 13.64
N LEU A 82 31.41 2.73 12.42
CA LEU A 82 32.19 3.49 11.46
C LEU A 82 31.48 4.80 11.05
N ALA A 83 30.18 4.75 10.77
CA ALA A 83 29.42 5.94 10.43
C ALA A 83 29.40 6.97 11.59
N ALA A 84 29.18 6.52 12.83
CA ALA A 84 29.17 7.39 14.00
C ALA A 84 30.55 8.00 14.27
N THR A 85 31.62 7.20 14.21
CA THR A 85 33.00 7.70 14.46
C THR A 85 33.47 8.63 13.38
N THR A 86 33.21 8.32 12.10
CA THR A 86 33.57 9.20 10.97
C THR A 86 32.81 10.52 11.04
N ALA A 87 31.50 10.48 11.34
CA ALA A 87 30.68 11.68 11.51
C ALA A 87 31.15 12.56 12.69
N ALA A 88 31.48 11.94 13.82
CA ALA A 88 32.05 12.62 14.98
C ALA A 88 33.39 13.28 14.67
N GLY A 89 34.27 12.58 13.96
CA GLY A 89 35.57 13.10 13.52
C GLY A 89 35.45 14.30 12.57
N ALA A 90 34.56 14.19 11.58
CA ALA A 90 34.32 15.26 10.62
C ALA A 90 33.71 16.51 11.30
N ALA A 91 32.67 16.33 12.09
CA ALA A 91 32.02 17.43 12.81
C ALA A 91 32.96 18.04 13.88
N GLY A 92 33.76 17.19 14.54
CA GLY A 92 34.77 17.63 15.51
C GLY A 92 35.89 18.44 14.88
N ALA A 93 36.37 18.04 13.69
CA ALA A 93 37.38 18.81 12.94
C ALA A 93 36.87 20.21 12.58
N VAL A 94 35.61 20.30 12.08
CA VAL A 94 34.97 21.61 11.81
C VAL A 94 34.81 22.43 13.10
N SER A 95 34.39 21.81 14.21
CA SER A 95 34.23 22.48 15.49
C SER A 95 35.56 23.01 16.00
N GLY A 96 36.65 22.25 15.93
CA GLY A 96 38.00 22.66 16.34
C GLY A 96 38.61 23.75 15.45
N LEU A 97 38.22 23.84 14.18
CA LEU A 97 38.60 24.97 13.30
C LEU A 97 37.88 26.28 13.70
N LEU A 98 36.63 26.16 14.17
CA LEU A 98 35.82 27.31 14.59
C LEU A 98 36.13 27.75 16.03
N ASP A 99 36.44 26.80 16.89
CA ASP A 99 36.79 27.01 18.30
C ASP A 99 37.98 26.11 18.70
N PRO A 100 39.20 26.64 18.73
CA PRO A 100 40.42 25.87 19.11
C PRO A 100 40.35 25.28 20.54
N ALA A 101 39.46 25.82 21.43
CA ALA A 101 39.26 25.30 22.77
C ALA A 101 38.26 24.10 22.80
N PHE A 102 37.72 23.70 21.66
CA PHE A 102 36.75 22.59 21.59
C PHE A 102 37.37 21.26 22.05
N PRO A 103 36.79 20.59 23.07
CA PRO A 103 37.40 19.42 23.64
C PRO A 103 37.23 18.17 22.72
N ALA A 104 38.33 17.59 22.24
CA ALA A 104 38.32 16.38 21.42
C ALA A 104 37.60 15.18 22.12
N LEU A 105 37.57 15.18 23.47
CA LEU A 105 36.85 14.19 24.26
C LEU A 105 35.34 14.21 23.97
N ALA A 106 34.77 15.36 23.61
CA ALA A 106 33.37 15.49 23.24
C ALA A 106 33.03 14.68 21.98
N CYS A 107 33.96 14.60 21.00
CA CYS A 107 33.80 13.77 19.82
C CYS A 107 33.72 12.28 20.18
N ALA A 108 34.61 11.82 21.06
CA ALA A 108 34.62 10.43 21.51
C ALA A 108 33.35 10.09 22.31
N ALA A 109 32.92 10.98 23.18
CA ALA A 109 31.68 10.82 23.97
C ALA A 109 30.46 10.75 23.06
N TRP A 110 30.37 11.66 22.07
CA TRP A 110 29.28 11.63 21.10
C TRP A 110 29.31 10.35 20.24
N ALA A 111 30.48 9.96 19.73
CA ALA A 111 30.62 8.74 18.92
C ALA A 111 30.20 7.48 19.69
N LEU A 112 30.55 7.41 20.95
CA LEU A 112 30.16 6.30 21.84
C LEU A 112 28.64 6.27 22.07
N ALA A 113 28.07 7.43 22.43
CA ALA A 113 26.63 7.56 22.65
C ALA A 113 25.84 7.25 21.38
N ALA A 114 26.27 7.79 20.23
CA ALA A 114 25.64 7.56 18.92
C ALA A 114 25.73 6.07 18.50
N THR A 115 26.89 5.46 18.65
CA THR A 115 27.06 4.03 18.35
C THR A 115 26.16 3.18 19.24
N GLY A 116 26.08 3.44 20.55
CA GLY A 116 25.22 2.73 21.47
C GLY A 116 23.74 2.89 21.12
N ALA A 117 23.29 4.11 20.85
CA ALA A 117 21.92 4.39 20.45
C ALA A 117 21.54 3.70 19.13
N LEU A 118 22.40 3.75 18.10
CA LEU A 118 22.19 3.06 16.83
C LEU A 118 22.18 1.54 16.99
N VAL A 119 23.06 0.97 17.82
CA VAL A 119 23.08 -0.48 18.07
C VAL A 119 21.77 -0.93 18.71
N ILE A 120 21.29 -0.21 19.71
CA ILE A 120 19.99 -0.51 20.36
C ILE A 120 18.84 -0.39 19.36
N ALA A 121 18.79 0.69 18.58
CA ALA A 121 17.78 0.90 17.56
C ALA A 121 17.79 -0.25 16.52
N HIS A 122 18.95 -0.56 15.95
CA HIS A 122 19.10 -1.62 14.95
C HIS A 122 18.86 -3.03 15.50
N TRP A 123 19.11 -3.27 16.77
CA TRP A 123 18.71 -4.52 17.43
C TRP A 123 17.17 -4.64 17.49
N GLY A 124 16.49 -3.57 17.89
CA GLY A 124 15.01 -3.48 17.85
C GLY A 124 14.45 -3.64 16.43
N TRP A 125 15.03 -2.94 15.44
CA TRP A 125 14.66 -3.11 14.02
C TRP A 125 14.84 -4.55 13.54
N SER A 126 15.92 -5.21 13.95
CA SER A 126 16.16 -6.63 13.59
C SER A 126 15.11 -7.56 14.16
N ALA A 127 14.66 -7.32 15.38
CA ALA A 127 13.59 -8.08 16.00
C ALA A 127 12.25 -7.88 15.28
N ILE A 128 11.91 -6.62 14.93
CA ILE A 128 10.71 -6.28 14.16
C ILE A 128 10.75 -6.96 12.79
N LEU A 129 11.88 -6.86 12.06
CA LEU A 129 12.04 -7.48 10.74
C LEU A 129 11.89 -9.02 10.82
N LYS A 130 12.48 -9.66 11.83
CA LYS A 130 12.29 -11.10 12.04
C LYS A 130 10.82 -11.44 12.24
N ARG A 131 10.12 -10.70 13.10
CA ARG A 131 8.69 -10.92 13.37
C ARG A 131 7.84 -10.75 12.11
N LEU A 132 8.07 -9.68 11.34
CA LEU A 132 7.35 -9.40 10.08
C LEU A 132 7.62 -10.48 9.01
N ARG A 133 8.86 -10.99 8.93
CA ARG A 133 9.20 -12.12 8.04
C ARG A 133 8.51 -13.42 8.46
N HIS A 134 8.52 -13.75 9.75
CA HIS A 134 7.80 -14.93 10.25
C HIS A 134 6.30 -14.87 9.99
N GLN A 135 5.73 -13.68 9.97
CA GLN A 135 4.33 -13.45 9.64
C GLN A 135 4.05 -13.39 8.13
N GLY A 136 5.07 -13.53 7.27
CA GLY A 136 4.93 -13.45 5.81
C GLY A 136 4.64 -12.02 5.29
N LEU A 137 4.71 -10.98 6.13
CA LEU A 137 4.35 -9.61 5.78
C LEU A 137 5.36 -8.92 4.85
N LEU A 138 6.56 -9.48 4.71
CA LEU A 138 7.65 -8.94 3.87
C LEU A 138 7.94 -9.78 2.64
N THR A 139 7.27 -10.92 2.48
CA THR A 139 7.51 -11.85 1.35
C THR A 139 6.42 -11.65 0.31
N PRO A 140 6.72 -11.08 -0.88
CA PRO A 140 5.71 -10.88 -1.92
C PRO A 140 5.23 -12.21 -2.47
N ASN A 141 3.92 -12.30 -2.74
CA ASN A 141 3.31 -13.43 -3.41
C ASN A 141 3.33 -13.22 -4.92
N LEU A 142 3.86 -14.17 -5.63
CA LEU A 142 3.92 -14.16 -7.08
C LEU A 142 3.00 -15.24 -7.67
N ILE A 143 2.46 -14.92 -8.82
CA ILE A 143 1.95 -15.88 -9.78
C ILE A 143 2.88 -15.90 -10.98
N VAL A 144 3.18 -17.08 -11.48
CA VAL A 144 3.98 -17.28 -12.68
C VAL A 144 3.06 -17.63 -13.84
N VAL A 145 3.23 -16.95 -14.98
CA VAL A 145 2.53 -17.24 -16.23
C VAL A 145 3.53 -17.81 -17.24
N GLY A 146 3.34 -19.08 -17.57
CA GLY A 146 4.21 -19.88 -18.41
C GLY A 146 5.10 -20.85 -17.62
N GLY A 147 4.94 -22.16 -17.87
CA GLY A 147 5.76 -23.23 -17.27
C GLY A 147 7.06 -23.47 -18.05
N THR A 148 7.82 -22.41 -18.29
CA THR A 148 9.04 -22.43 -19.10
C THR A 148 10.29 -22.84 -18.28
N PRO A 149 11.43 -23.14 -18.91
CA PRO A 149 12.68 -23.37 -18.19
C PRO A 149 13.05 -22.17 -17.27
N ALA A 150 12.77 -20.94 -17.68
CA ALA A 150 12.98 -19.75 -16.88
C ALA A 150 12.07 -19.74 -15.62
N ALA A 151 10.83 -20.22 -15.73
CA ALA A 151 9.96 -20.44 -14.57
C ALA A 151 10.55 -21.44 -13.57
N HIS A 152 11.11 -22.56 -14.06
CA HIS A 152 11.78 -23.54 -13.21
C HIS A 152 12.98 -22.94 -12.46
N GLN A 153 13.78 -22.10 -13.12
CA GLN A 153 14.89 -21.41 -12.48
C GLN A 153 14.41 -20.42 -11.42
N LEU A 154 13.38 -19.62 -11.73
CA LEU A 154 12.77 -18.67 -10.78
C LEU A 154 12.26 -19.40 -9.55
N ILE A 155 11.50 -20.50 -9.73
CA ILE A 155 10.96 -21.30 -8.62
C ILE A 155 12.10 -21.90 -7.78
N ARG A 156 13.12 -22.48 -8.42
CA ARG A 156 14.28 -23.05 -7.69
C ARG A 156 15.01 -22.02 -6.88
N ARG A 157 15.22 -20.81 -7.43
CA ARG A 157 15.85 -19.70 -6.70
C ARG A 157 14.93 -19.22 -5.56
N ALA A 158 13.63 -19.02 -5.81
CA ALA A 158 12.67 -18.61 -4.81
C ALA A 158 12.61 -19.56 -3.60
N LEU A 159 12.61 -20.87 -3.85
CA LEU A 159 12.66 -21.90 -2.80
C LEU A 159 13.96 -21.84 -1.97
N LYS A 160 15.09 -21.54 -2.61
CA LYS A 160 16.40 -21.41 -1.96
C LYS A 160 16.52 -20.11 -1.17
N THR A 161 16.05 -18.99 -1.72
CA THR A 161 16.19 -17.65 -1.08
C THR A 161 15.10 -17.36 -0.08
N ARG A 162 13.90 -17.89 -0.29
CA ARG A 162 12.68 -17.60 0.48
C ARG A 162 12.34 -16.09 0.52
N ASP A 163 12.80 -15.34 -0.47
CA ASP A 163 12.55 -13.90 -0.57
C ASP A 163 11.20 -13.61 -1.24
N VAL A 164 10.63 -14.60 -1.91
CA VAL A 164 9.31 -14.54 -2.56
C VAL A 164 8.55 -15.84 -2.33
N ASN A 165 7.23 -15.73 -2.37
CA ASN A 165 6.31 -16.87 -2.26
C ASN A 165 5.59 -17.04 -3.61
N ILE A 166 5.81 -18.16 -4.28
CA ILE A 166 5.13 -18.46 -5.55
C ILE A 166 3.88 -19.26 -5.23
N LEU A 167 2.71 -18.65 -5.44
CA LEU A 167 1.40 -19.23 -5.10
C LEU A 167 0.93 -20.27 -6.10
N GLY A 168 1.36 -20.15 -7.35
CA GLY A 168 0.96 -21.07 -8.40
C GLY A 168 1.43 -20.63 -9.77
N ILE A 169 1.18 -21.49 -10.73
CA ILE A 169 1.53 -21.31 -12.15
C ILE A 169 0.25 -21.38 -12.99
N PHE A 170 0.16 -20.50 -13.98
CA PHE A 170 -0.86 -20.57 -15.03
C PHE A 170 -0.17 -20.79 -16.37
N ASP A 171 -0.59 -21.82 -17.11
CA ASP A 171 -0.05 -22.11 -18.44
C ASP A 171 -1.13 -22.62 -19.37
N ASP A 172 -1.21 -22.04 -20.58
CA ASP A 172 -2.16 -22.47 -21.61
C ASP A 172 -1.87 -23.91 -22.12
N ARG A 173 -0.68 -24.43 -21.83
CA ARG A 173 -0.21 -25.78 -22.17
C ARG A 173 -0.14 -26.71 -20.95
N SER A 174 -1.12 -26.60 -20.05
CA SER A 174 -1.18 -27.34 -18.78
C SER A 174 -0.89 -28.84 -18.94
N ASP A 175 -1.33 -29.44 -20.07
CA ASP A 175 -1.13 -30.89 -20.37
C ASP A 175 0.35 -31.27 -20.54
N ARG A 176 1.23 -30.29 -20.84
CA ARG A 176 2.69 -30.52 -20.99
C ARG A 176 3.47 -30.21 -19.73
N VAL A 177 2.95 -29.31 -18.88
CA VAL A 177 3.65 -28.84 -17.67
C VAL A 177 3.39 -29.79 -16.50
N GLY A 178 2.27 -30.52 -16.51
CA GLY A 178 1.84 -31.38 -15.40
C GLY A 178 1.13 -30.62 -14.29
N PRO A 179 0.71 -31.32 -13.21
CA PRO A 179 -0.09 -30.72 -12.14
C PRO A 179 0.70 -29.79 -11.21
N GLU A 180 2.03 -29.92 -11.19
CA GLU A 180 2.92 -29.10 -10.37
C GLU A 180 4.31 -28.98 -10.99
N VAL A 181 5.03 -27.90 -10.63
CA VAL A 181 6.43 -27.66 -10.99
C VAL A 181 7.22 -27.38 -9.72
N LEU A 182 8.13 -28.27 -9.36
CA LEU A 182 8.97 -28.16 -8.15
C LEU A 182 8.16 -27.93 -6.87
N GLY A 183 7.00 -28.56 -6.75
CA GLY A 183 6.08 -28.40 -5.61
C GLY A 183 5.17 -27.18 -5.68
N VAL A 184 5.23 -26.38 -6.76
CA VAL A 184 4.31 -25.26 -6.98
C VAL A 184 3.16 -25.75 -7.89
N PRO A 185 1.89 -25.63 -7.48
CA PRO A 185 0.75 -26.14 -8.23
C PRO A 185 0.52 -25.37 -9.54
N VAL A 186 0.13 -26.08 -10.59
CA VAL A 186 -0.43 -25.49 -11.82
C VAL A 186 -1.93 -25.31 -11.59
N LEU A 187 -2.38 -24.04 -11.56
CA LEU A 187 -3.74 -23.67 -11.14
C LEU A 187 -4.75 -23.61 -12.29
N GLY A 188 -4.27 -23.56 -13.53
CA GLY A 188 -5.11 -23.52 -14.73
C GLY A 188 -4.45 -22.82 -15.90
N LYS A 189 -5.28 -22.43 -16.87
CA LYS A 189 -4.86 -21.67 -18.05
C LYS A 189 -4.77 -20.17 -17.73
N THR A 190 -4.06 -19.41 -18.58
CA THR A 190 -3.91 -17.95 -18.41
C THR A 190 -5.27 -17.23 -18.34
N ALA A 191 -6.28 -17.71 -19.08
CA ALA A 191 -7.62 -17.14 -19.05
C ALA A 191 -8.32 -17.32 -17.68
N ASP A 192 -8.05 -18.44 -16.99
CA ASP A 192 -8.67 -18.73 -15.70
C ASP A 192 -8.13 -17.81 -14.57
N LEU A 193 -6.97 -17.17 -14.80
CA LEU A 193 -6.36 -16.28 -13.82
C LEU A 193 -7.23 -15.05 -13.53
N ILE A 194 -7.95 -14.52 -14.53
CA ILE A 194 -8.71 -13.25 -14.43
C ILE A 194 -9.77 -13.33 -13.33
N ASP A 195 -10.47 -14.45 -13.23
CA ASP A 195 -11.55 -14.68 -12.26
C ASP A 195 -11.09 -15.55 -11.07
N HIS A 196 -9.81 -15.87 -10.98
CA HIS A 196 -9.32 -16.80 -10.00
C HIS A 196 -9.29 -16.17 -8.59
N ARG A 197 -9.79 -16.90 -7.59
CA ARG A 197 -9.89 -16.47 -6.18
C ARG A 197 -8.55 -16.13 -5.53
N ILE A 198 -7.43 -16.45 -6.18
CA ILE A 198 -6.08 -16.17 -5.68
C ILE A 198 -5.63 -14.73 -5.94
N LEU A 199 -6.21 -14.04 -6.93
CA LEU A 199 -5.79 -12.70 -7.38
C LEU A 199 -5.67 -11.66 -6.27
N PRO A 200 -6.61 -11.55 -5.29
CA PRO A 200 -6.49 -10.59 -4.20
C PRO A 200 -5.24 -10.78 -3.32
N PHE A 201 -4.64 -11.98 -3.37
CA PHE A 201 -3.45 -12.31 -2.57
C PHE A 201 -2.14 -12.18 -3.35
N VAL A 202 -2.21 -11.87 -4.64
CA VAL A 202 -1.08 -11.76 -5.55
C VAL A 202 -0.54 -10.33 -5.56
N ASP A 203 0.76 -10.17 -5.32
CA ASP A 203 1.39 -8.85 -5.42
C ASP A 203 1.86 -8.54 -6.82
N ARG A 204 2.27 -9.59 -7.56
CA ARG A 204 2.81 -9.43 -8.90
C ARG A 204 2.61 -10.71 -9.72
N ILE A 205 2.31 -10.52 -10.99
CA ILE A 205 2.27 -11.58 -12.00
C ILE A 205 3.56 -11.50 -12.77
N VAL A 206 4.28 -12.62 -12.87
CA VAL A 206 5.55 -12.74 -13.60
C VAL A 206 5.34 -13.60 -14.83
N VAL A 207 5.50 -13.01 -16.00
CA VAL A 207 5.45 -13.70 -17.29
C VAL A 207 6.86 -14.19 -17.60
N THR A 208 7.00 -15.51 -17.80
CA THR A 208 8.30 -16.17 -18.03
C THR A 208 8.48 -16.64 -19.47
N VAL A 209 7.66 -16.12 -20.39
CA VAL A 209 7.77 -16.40 -21.82
C VAL A 209 9.03 -15.72 -22.37
N PRO A 210 9.85 -16.44 -23.18
CA PRO A 210 11.09 -15.88 -23.73
C PRO A 210 10.85 -14.57 -24.49
N PRO A 211 11.75 -13.56 -24.37
CA PRO A 211 11.61 -12.25 -25.03
C PRO A 211 11.46 -12.33 -26.55
N GLN A 212 12.02 -13.36 -27.18
CA GLN A 212 11.94 -13.61 -28.62
C GLN A 212 10.52 -13.93 -29.11
N ALA A 213 9.61 -14.34 -28.21
CA ALA A 213 8.22 -14.60 -28.51
C ALA A 213 7.34 -13.35 -28.38
N SER A 214 7.74 -12.23 -28.98
CA SER A 214 7.11 -10.91 -28.83
C SER A 214 5.60 -10.92 -29.10
N ALA A 215 5.13 -11.62 -30.13
CA ALA A 215 3.69 -11.73 -30.43
C ALA A 215 2.92 -12.44 -29.30
N ARG A 216 3.50 -13.47 -28.69
CA ARG A 216 2.88 -14.18 -27.56
C ARG A 216 2.88 -13.34 -26.31
N ILE A 217 3.94 -12.58 -26.06
CA ILE A 217 4.02 -11.63 -24.94
C ILE A 217 2.92 -10.58 -25.10
N ALA A 218 2.77 -9.98 -26.29
CA ALA A 218 1.72 -9.00 -26.56
C ALA A 218 0.31 -9.57 -26.29
N GLN A 219 0.02 -10.79 -26.77
CA GLN A 219 -1.25 -11.47 -26.50
C GLN A 219 -1.48 -11.73 -25.00
N LEU A 220 -0.43 -12.13 -24.26
CA LEU A 220 -0.54 -12.36 -22.81
C LEU A 220 -0.78 -11.05 -22.06
N ILE A 221 -0.11 -9.96 -22.45
CA ILE A 221 -0.31 -8.63 -21.87
C ILE A 221 -1.74 -8.16 -22.10
N GLU A 222 -2.26 -8.30 -23.32
CA GLU A 222 -3.63 -7.97 -23.68
C GLU A 222 -4.63 -8.79 -22.85
N ARG A 223 -4.44 -10.11 -22.75
CA ARG A 223 -5.29 -10.98 -21.91
C ARG A 223 -5.22 -10.62 -20.42
N LEU A 224 -4.09 -10.19 -19.93
CA LEU A 224 -3.89 -9.79 -18.54
C LEU A 224 -4.24 -8.31 -18.29
N ALA A 225 -4.61 -7.55 -19.33
CA ALA A 225 -4.99 -6.15 -19.19
C ALA A 225 -6.12 -5.90 -18.19
N PRO A 226 -7.16 -6.75 -18.06
CA PRO A 226 -8.22 -6.55 -17.05
C PRO A 226 -7.76 -6.71 -15.61
N VAL A 227 -6.60 -7.34 -15.36
CA VAL A 227 -6.14 -7.64 -13.99
C VAL A 227 -5.54 -6.40 -13.33
N PRO A 228 -5.91 -6.06 -12.06
CA PRO A 228 -5.37 -4.89 -11.36
C PRO A 228 -3.91 -5.08 -10.95
N ASN A 229 -3.43 -6.33 -10.82
CA ASN A 229 -2.11 -6.67 -10.35
C ASN A 229 -1.00 -6.24 -11.33
N PRO A 230 0.17 -5.78 -10.84
CA PRO A 230 1.31 -5.48 -11.70
C PRO A 230 1.77 -6.72 -12.47
N VAL A 231 1.94 -6.59 -13.79
CA VAL A 231 2.50 -7.62 -14.66
C VAL A 231 3.93 -7.26 -15.00
N SER A 232 4.84 -8.20 -14.85
CA SER A 232 6.26 -8.06 -15.18
C SER A 232 6.73 -9.22 -16.06
N LEU A 233 7.64 -8.91 -16.97
CA LEU A 233 8.35 -9.89 -17.78
C LEU A 233 9.65 -10.27 -17.09
N LEU A 234 9.93 -11.56 -16.99
CA LEU A 234 11.23 -12.06 -16.55
C LEU A 234 12.25 -11.85 -17.67
N LEU A 235 13.37 -11.21 -17.35
CA LEU A 235 14.47 -10.99 -18.26
C LEU A 235 15.49 -12.11 -18.07
N ASP A 236 16.09 -12.61 -19.17
CA ASP A 236 17.20 -13.54 -19.10
C ASP A 236 18.46 -12.81 -18.67
N ASP A 237 19.30 -13.48 -17.87
CA ASP A 237 20.56 -12.91 -17.31
C ASP A 237 21.61 -12.50 -18.38
N ASP A 238 21.42 -12.92 -19.64
CA ASP A 238 22.37 -12.71 -20.73
C ASP A 238 22.10 -11.44 -21.59
N ASP A 239 21.09 -10.62 -21.24
CA ASP A 239 20.71 -9.45 -22.02
C ASP A 239 21.05 -8.15 -21.25
N ASP A 240 22.28 -7.62 -21.47
CA ASP A 240 22.79 -6.38 -20.86
C ASP A 240 21.90 -5.14 -21.17
N GLU A 241 21.25 -5.12 -22.33
CA GLU A 241 20.34 -4.02 -22.72
C GLU A 241 19.00 -4.12 -21.99
N ALA A 242 18.53 -5.32 -21.71
CA ALA A 242 17.34 -5.59 -20.92
C ALA A 242 17.58 -5.31 -19.42
N ALA A 243 18.77 -5.62 -18.90
CA ALA A 243 19.16 -5.31 -17.52
C ALA A 243 19.14 -3.80 -17.24
N SER A 244 19.48 -2.96 -18.22
CA SER A 244 19.42 -1.50 -18.09
C SER A 244 17.99 -0.95 -17.98
N ARG A 245 16.99 -1.70 -18.44
CA ARG A 245 15.54 -1.38 -18.37
C ARG A 245 14.85 -2.01 -17.15
N ALA A 246 15.58 -2.79 -16.35
CA ALA A 246 15.01 -3.48 -15.20
C ALA A 246 14.45 -2.50 -14.16
N VAL A 247 13.19 -2.71 -13.76
CA VAL A 247 12.49 -1.88 -12.77
C VAL A 247 12.61 -2.46 -11.36
N GLY A 248 13.12 -3.70 -11.25
CA GLY A 248 13.32 -4.35 -9.95
C GLY A 248 13.91 -5.74 -10.08
N ARG A 249 14.45 -6.24 -8.98
CA ARG A 249 15.00 -7.60 -8.86
C ARG A 249 14.13 -8.41 -7.91
N ILE A 250 13.81 -9.61 -8.31
CA ILE A 250 13.11 -10.59 -7.46
C ILE A 250 13.84 -11.93 -7.57
N ALA A 251 14.20 -12.50 -6.45
CA ALA A 251 14.96 -13.75 -6.37
C ALA A 251 16.24 -13.74 -7.23
N ASP A 252 16.93 -12.58 -7.29
CA ASP A 252 18.10 -12.30 -8.12
C ASP A 252 17.86 -12.24 -9.65
N PHE A 253 16.59 -12.22 -10.10
CA PHE A 253 16.24 -11.97 -11.48
C PHE A 253 15.81 -10.53 -11.71
N ASP A 254 16.20 -9.98 -12.85
CA ASP A 254 15.75 -8.68 -13.30
C ASP A 254 14.37 -8.79 -13.92
N LEU A 255 13.50 -7.83 -13.59
CA LEU A 255 12.11 -7.77 -14.04
C LEU A 255 11.84 -6.46 -14.77
N MET A 256 11.27 -6.56 -15.96
CA MET A 256 10.71 -5.43 -16.67
C MET A 256 9.22 -5.33 -16.36
N GLN A 257 8.79 -4.23 -15.75
CA GLN A 257 7.36 -4.01 -15.51
C GLN A 257 6.68 -3.61 -16.81
N VAL A 258 5.68 -4.39 -17.20
CA VAL A 258 4.92 -4.18 -18.44
C VAL A 258 3.59 -3.49 -18.17
N SER A 259 2.96 -3.79 -17.04
CA SER A 259 1.67 -3.22 -16.64
C SER A 259 1.65 -2.95 -15.14
N GLY A 260 0.78 -2.04 -14.72
CA GLY A 260 0.60 -1.68 -13.32
C GLY A 260 1.14 -0.28 -13.00
N ALA A 261 0.63 0.31 -11.91
CA ALA A 261 1.05 1.64 -11.47
C ALA A 261 2.44 1.58 -10.83
N LYS A 262 3.31 2.51 -11.23
CA LYS A 262 4.67 2.62 -10.67
C LYS A 262 4.59 2.97 -9.17
N GLU A 263 5.09 2.10 -8.31
CA GLU A 263 5.10 2.34 -6.87
C GLU A 263 6.12 3.43 -6.50
N ARG A 264 5.60 4.55 -6.00
CA ARG A 264 6.40 5.61 -5.38
C ARG A 264 6.33 5.42 -3.86
N SER A 265 7.24 4.63 -3.29
CA SER A 265 7.23 4.29 -1.86
C SER A 265 7.16 5.50 -0.92
N GLY A 266 7.77 6.65 -1.31
CA GLY A 266 7.67 7.89 -0.55
C GLY A 266 6.26 8.46 -0.48
N TYR A 267 5.55 8.43 -1.59
CA TYR A 267 4.17 8.85 -1.64
C TYR A 267 3.28 7.97 -0.74
N LEU A 268 3.43 6.63 -0.80
CA LEU A 268 2.60 5.72 0.00
C LEU A 268 2.74 5.97 1.51
N MET A 269 3.95 6.28 1.99
CA MET A 269 4.16 6.61 3.40
C MET A 269 3.54 7.96 3.78
N ALA A 270 3.81 9.00 2.98
CA ALA A 270 3.24 10.32 3.21
C ALA A 270 1.70 10.26 3.18
N LYS A 271 1.14 9.51 2.23
CA LYS A 271 -0.29 9.25 2.14
C LYS A 271 -0.82 8.53 3.38
N ARG A 272 -0.16 7.47 3.86
CA ARG A 272 -0.59 6.76 5.07
C ARG A 272 -0.52 7.65 6.31
N ALA A 273 0.51 8.47 6.44
CA ALA A 273 0.62 9.45 7.53
C ALA A 273 -0.55 10.47 7.46
N LEU A 274 -0.85 11.00 6.27
CA LEU A 274 -1.98 11.89 6.04
C LEU A 274 -3.32 11.22 6.40
N ASP A 275 -3.54 9.98 5.92
CA ASP A 275 -4.76 9.20 6.20
C ASP A 275 -4.95 8.98 7.71
N LEU A 276 -3.89 8.62 8.43
CA LEU A 276 -3.95 8.42 9.89
C LEU A 276 -4.18 9.74 10.63
N THR A 277 -3.46 10.81 10.25
CA THR A 277 -3.61 12.12 10.89
C THR A 277 -5.03 12.64 10.74
N LEU A 278 -5.56 12.64 9.50
CA LEU A 278 -6.92 13.11 9.23
C LEU A 278 -7.99 12.16 9.78
N GLY A 279 -7.74 10.84 9.73
CA GLY A 279 -8.65 9.85 10.29
C GLY A 279 -8.78 9.98 11.81
N ILE A 280 -7.67 10.10 12.54
CA ILE A 280 -7.68 10.25 14.00
C ILE A 280 -8.24 11.61 14.41
N ALA A 281 -7.79 12.70 13.77
CA ALA A 281 -8.31 14.03 14.04
C ALA A 281 -9.80 14.13 13.73
N GLY A 282 -10.23 13.58 12.60
CA GLY A 282 -11.63 13.50 12.21
C GLY A 282 -12.47 12.66 13.19
N LEU A 283 -11.97 11.52 13.65
CA LEU A 283 -12.66 10.71 14.65
C LEU A 283 -12.86 11.48 15.96
N ILE A 284 -11.82 12.15 16.46
CA ILE A 284 -11.90 12.95 17.71
C ILE A 284 -12.90 14.09 17.55
N ALA A 285 -12.80 14.87 16.46
CA ALA A 285 -13.65 16.03 16.22
C ALA A 285 -15.12 15.64 15.97
N LEU A 286 -15.37 14.53 15.27
CA LEU A 286 -16.73 14.12 14.89
C LEU A 286 -17.34 13.08 15.85
N ALA A 287 -16.60 12.59 16.86
CA ALA A 287 -17.13 11.61 17.82
C ALA A 287 -18.42 12.06 18.52
N PRO A 288 -18.56 13.33 18.99
CA PRO A 288 -19.82 13.78 19.60
C PRO A 288 -20.99 13.74 18.60
N LEU A 289 -20.76 14.19 17.36
CA LEU A 289 -21.78 14.14 16.29
C LEU A 289 -22.14 12.70 15.95
N MET A 290 -21.16 11.81 15.85
CA MET A 290 -21.39 10.39 15.59
C MET A 290 -22.22 9.75 16.70
N ALA A 291 -21.99 10.12 17.97
CA ALA A 291 -22.77 9.65 19.10
C ALA A 291 -24.24 10.12 19.01
N ILE A 292 -24.47 11.39 18.67
CA ILE A 292 -25.83 11.95 18.48
C ILE A 292 -26.54 11.20 17.36
N VAL A 293 -25.89 11.00 16.20
CA VAL A 293 -26.46 10.25 15.08
C VAL A 293 -26.78 8.81 15.48
N ALA A 294 -25.91 8.15 16.24
CA ALA A 294 -26.13 6.80 16.72
C ALA A 294 -27.37 6.68 17.61
N VAL A 295 -27.55 7.63 18.52
CA VAL A 295 -28.76 7.71 19.38
C VAL A 295 -30.00 7.98 18.53
N ALA A 296 -29.95 8.94 17.61
CA ALA A 296 -31.08 9.25 16.72
C ALA A 296 -31.51 8.04 15.88
N ILE A 297 -30.59 7.27 15.33
CA ILE A 297 -30.88 6.03 14.60
C ILE A 297 -31.56 4.99 15.49
N ARG A 298 -31.11 4.87 16.74
CA ARG A 298 -31.68 3.90 17.70
C ARG A 298 -33.11 4.26 18.13
N LEU A 299 -33.40 5.56 18.22
CA LEU A 299 -34.71 6.06 18.54
C LEU A 299 -35.70 5.98 17.35
N ASP A 300 -35.20 6.15 16.12
CA ASP A 300 -36.00 6.16 14.90
C ASP A 300 -36.45 4.74 14.47
N SER A 301 -35.61 3.71 14.69
CA SER A 301 -35.97 2.33 14.35
C SER A 301 -35.20 1.30 15.18
N PRO A 302 -35.78 0.13 15.53
CA PRO A 302 -35.08 -0.93 16.25
C PRO A 302 -33.96 -1.54 15.41
N GLY A 303 -32.88 -2.05 16.07
CA GLY A 303 -31.79 -2.75 15.41
C GLY A 303 -30.41 -2.10 15.58
N PRO A 304 -29.36 -2.60 14.92
CA PRO A 304 -28.00 -2.10 15.05
C PRO A 304 -27.84 -0.68 14.49
N VAL A 305 -26.95 0.11 15.08
CA VAL A 305 -26.62 1.47 14.63
C VAL A 305 -25.83 1.46 13.33
N PHE A 306 -24.92 0.49 13.19
CA PHE A 306 -24.06 0.37 12.04
C PHE A 306 -24.58 -0.64 11.02
N PHE A 307 -24.39 -0.29 9.75
CA PHE A 307 -24.57 -1.16 8.59
C PHE A 307 -23.20 -1.51 8.02
N ARG A 308 -23.03 -2.76 7.60
CA ARG A 308 -21.78 -3.28 7.03
C ARG A 308 -22.03 -3.77 5.63
N GLN A 309 -21.25 -3.29 4.68
CA GLN A 309 -21.39 -3.68 3.28
C GLN A 309 -20.06 -4.15 2.70
N ARG A 310 -20.10 -5.29 2.02
CA ARG A 310 -18.92 -5.83 1.31
C ARG A 310 -18.67 -5.03 0.04
N ARG A 311 -17.42 -4.63 -0.17
CA ARG A 311 -16.98 -3.85 -1.33
C ARG A 311 -15.60 -4.30 -1.79
N HIS A 312 -15.25 -3.98 -3.05
CA HIS A 312 -13.90 -4.18 -3.55
C HIS A 312 -12.96 -3.13 -2.98
N GLY A 313 -11.88 -3.60 -2.37
CA GLY A 313 -10.75 -2.82 -1.87
C GLY A 313 -9.53 -2.89 -2.78
N LEU A 314 -8.34 -2.76 -2.20
CA LEU A 314 -7.06 -2.86 -2.89
C LEU A 314 -6.92 -4.24 -3.58
N MET A 315 -6.50 -4.25 -4.86
CA MET A 315 -6.29 -5.47 -5.66
C MET A 315 -7.51 -6.41 -5.66
N ASN A 316 -8.72 -5.86 -5.71
CA ASN A 316 -9.99 -6.59 -5.62
C ASN A 316 -10.19 -7.35 -4.29
N GLU A 317 -9.41 -7.10 -3.25
CA GLU A 317 -9.66 -7.68 -1.93
C GLU A 317 -11.04 -7.26 -1.44
N GLU A 318 -11.77 -8.19 -0.85
CA GLU A 318 -13.07 -7.88 -0.27
C GLU A 318 -12.88 -7.18 1.08
N ILE A 319 -13.38 -5.96 1.22
CA ILE A 319 -13.38 -5.19 2.46
C ILE A 319 -14.81 -4.97 2.96
N VAL A 320 -14.94 -4.76 4.28
CA VAL A 320 -16.21 -4.43 4.92
C VAL A 320 -16.26 -2.95 5.21
N VAL A 321 -17.05 -2.21 4.45
CA VAL A 321 -17.24 -0.77 4.62
C VAL A 321 -18.30 -0.51 5.68
N TRP A 322 -17.95 0.33 6.66
CA TRP A 322 -18.84 0.73 7.75
C TRP A 322 -19.64 1.97 7.38
N LYS A 323 -20.95 1.92 7.67
CA LYS A 323 -21.87 3.06 7.51
C LYS A 323 -22.81 3.13 8.71
N PHE A 324 -23.41 4.29 8.93
CA PHE A 324 -24.60 4.35 9.76
C PHE A 324 -25.79 3.72 9.02
N ARG A 325 -26.63 3.01 9.78
CA ARG A 325 -27.86 2.45 9.23
C ARG A 325 -28.85 3.56 8.87
N SER A 326 -29.23 3.62 7.61
CA SER A 326 -30.21 4.57 7.08
C SER A 326 -31.53 3.93 6.65
N MET A 327 -31.63 2.59 6.74
CA MET A 327 -32.78 1.80 6.35
C MET A 327 -33.26 0.90 7.48
N ARG A 328 -34.53 0.47 7.42
CA ARG A 328 -35.06 -0.55 8.32
C ARG A 328 -34.30 -1.87 8.10
N VAL A 329 -34.13 -2.64 9.18
CA VAL A 329 -33.30 -3.88 9.14
C VAL A 329 -33.88 -4.90 8.18
N GLU A 330 -35.22 -5.06 8.16
CA GLU A 330 -35.92 -6.04 7.33
C GLU A 330 -35.81 -5.72 5.82
N ALA A 331 -35.53 -4.46 5.50
CA ALA A 331 -35.46 -3.95 4.14
C ALA A 331 -34.02 -3.66 3.67
N SER A 332 -33.01 -3.95 4.53
CA SER A 332 -31.61 -3.68 4.20
C SER A 332 -31.06 -4.72 3.23
N ASP A 333 -30.54 -4.25 2.08
CA ASP A 333 -29.92 -5.05 1.04
C ASP A 333 -28.40 -4.91 1.11
N ALA A 334 -27.73 -5.93 1.66
CA ALA A 334 -26.28 -5.95 1.76
C ALA A 334 -25.58 -6.14 0.38
N THR A 335 -26.32 -6.65 -0.61
CA THR A 335 -25.81 -6.90 -1.98
C THR A 335 -25.94 -5.67 -2.88
N ALA A 336 -26.73 -4.66 -2.47
CA ALA A 336 -27.06 -3.50 -3.29
C ALA A 336 -27.65 -3.87 -4.68
N ALA A 337 -28.37 -4.98 -4.75
CA ALA A 337 -29.04 -5.44 -5.98
C ALA A 337 -30.08 -4.41 -6.45
N ARG A 338 -30.76 -3.73 -5.51
CA ARG A 338 -31.69 -2.65 -5.82
C ARG A 338 -31.08 -1.32 -5.37
N GLN A 339 -30.78 -0.45 -6.33
CA GLN A 339 -30.35 0.93 -6.04
C GLN A 339 -31.44 1.70 -5.29
N VAL A 340 -31.02 2.62 -4.43
CA VAL A 340 -31.92 3.41 -3.59
C VAL A 340 -32.36 4.64 -4.36
N THR A 341 -33.65 4.86 -4.44
CA THR A 341 -34.29 6.04 -5.07
C THR A 341 -34.60 7.12 -4.03
N ALA A 342 -34.97 8.32 -4.49
CA ALA A 342 -35.23 9.48 -3.61
C ALA A 342 -36.35 9.21 -2.57
N ASP A 343 -37.42 8.52 -2.98
CA ASP A 343 -38.61 8.22 -2.13
C ASP A 343 -38.68 6.75 -1.74
N ASP A 344 -37.53 6.11 -1.52
CA ASP A 344 -37.46 4.72 -1.14
C ASP A 344 -38.08 4.52 0.27
N ASP A 345 -39.14 3.73 0.36
CA ASP A 345 -39.90 3.42 1.58
C ASP A 345 -39.09 2.66 2.65
N ARG A 346 -37.98 2.04 2.22
CA ARG A 346 -37.04 1.36 3.10
C ARG A 346 -36.25 2.33 3.99
N VAL A 347 -36.11 3.61 3.57
CA VAL A 347 -35.30 4.62 4.25
C VAL A 347 -36.07 5.24 5.41
N THR A 348 -35.47 5.24 6.61
CA THR A 348 -36.06 5.83 7.80
C THR A 348 -36.05 7.38 7.76
N ARG A 349 -36.74 8.06 8.68
CA ARG A 349 -36.74 9.54 8.73
C ARG A 349 -35.35 10.09 9.03
N VAL A 350 -34.67 9.56 10.03
CA VAL A 350 -33.29 9.90 10.35
C VAL A 350 -32.36 9.45 9.22
N GLY A 351 -32.62 8.28 8.65
CA GLY A 351 -31.88 7.75 7.50
C GLY A 351 -31.87 8.70 6.30
N ARG A 352 -33.00 9.33 5.98
CA ARG A 352 -33.12 10.31 4.90
C ARG A 352 -32.25 11.56 5.16
N PHE A 353 -32.27 12.05 6.39
CA PHE A 353 -31.44 13.17 6.79
C PHE A 353 -29.94 12.85 6.70
N ILE A 354 -29.48 11.73 7.30
CA ILE A 354 -28.05 11.38 7.32
C ILE A 354 -27.52 11.04 5.93
N ARG A 355 -28.34 10.49 5.02
CA ARG A 355 -27.95 10.28 3.62
C ARG A 355 -27.82 11.59 2.87
N ARG A 356 -28.79 12.50 3.01
CA ARG A 356 -28.75 13.82 2.37
C ARG A 356 -27.53 14.66 2.81
N THR A 357 -27.09 14.51 4.04
CA THR A 357 -25.93 15.19 4.60
C THR A 357 -24.64 14.38 4.51
N SER A 358 -24.67 13.15 3.93
CA SER A 358 -23.55 12.20 3.89
C SER A 358 -22.99 11.82 5.27
N LEU A 359 -23.72 12.08 6.35
CA LEU A 359 -23.34 11.66 7.70
C LEU A 359 -23.35 10.14 7.86
N ASP A 360 -24.13 9.43 7.02
CA ASP A 360 -24.16 7.97 7.00
C ASP A 360 -22.78 7.35 6.66
N GLU A 361 -21.89 8.07 6.03
CA GLU A 361 -20.56 7.61 5.63
C GLU A 361 -19.47 7.88 6.67
N LEU A 362 -19.75 8.65 7.75
CA LEU A 362 -18.73 8.96 8.78
C LEU A 362 -18.07 7.73 9.41
N PRO A 363 -18.75 6.58 9.65
CA PRO A 363 -18.10 5.39 10.18
C PRO A 363 -17.01 4.80 9.29
N GLN A 364 -16.89 5.22 8.01
CA GLN A 364 -15.77 4.83 7.15
C GLN A 364 -14.41 5.33 7.68
N ILE A 365 -14.40 6.29 8.60
CA ILE A 365 -13.19 6.69 9.33
C ILE A 365 -12.52 5.48 9.99
N PHE A 366 -13.27 4.52 10.49
CA PHE A 366 -12.71 3.27 11.04
C PHE A 366 -11.97 2.46 9.98
N ASN A 367 -12.49 2.40 8.73
CA ASN A 367 -11.79 1.73 7.62
C ASN A 367 -10.51 2.48 7.18
N ILE A 368 -10.48 3.82 7.34
CA ILE A 368 -9.27 4.61 7.06
C ILE A 368 -8.21 4.33 8.12
N ILE A 369 -8.58 4.34 9.39
CA ILE A 369 -7.66 4.07 10.51
C ILE A 369 -7.15 2.63 10.46
N SER A 370 -8.00 1.63 10.17
CA SER A 370 -7.58 0.23 9.97
C SER A 370 -6.69 0.04 8.75
N GLY A 371 -6.77 0.95 7.76
CA GLY A 371 -5.97 0.90 6.53
C GLY A 371 -6.59 0.13 5.38
N GLU A 372 -7.84 -0.26 5.48
CA GLU A 372 -8.63 -0.85 4.39
C GLU A 372 -9.03 0.22 3.36
N MET A 373 -9.22 1.47 3.80
CA MET A 373 -9.51 2.63 2.98
C MET A 373 -8.48 3.75 3.16
N SER A 374 -8.57 4.76 2.34
CA SER A 374 -7.82 6.01 2.38
C SER A 374 -8.80 7.19 2.45
N VAL A 375 -8.35 8.38 2.85
CA VAL A 375 -9.15 9.60 2.73
C VAL A 375 -9.45 9.90 1.26
N VAL A 376 -8.42 9.80 0.40
CA VAL A 376 -8.54 10.07 -1.04
C VAL A 376 -8.28 8.81 -1.85
N GLY A 377 -9.19 8.45 -2.74
CA GLY A 377 -9.10 7.31 -3.64
C GLY A 377 -10.38 7.09 -4.45
N PRO A 378 -10.41 6.12 -5.35
CA PRO A 378 -11.62 5.71 -6.06
C PRO A 378 -12.72 5.30 -5.07
N ARG A 379 -13.97 5.72 -5.34
CA ARG A 379 -15.09 5.33 -4.48
C ARG A 379 -15.33 3.83 -4.56
N PRO A 380 -15.41 3.09 -3.43
CA PRO A 380 -15.61 1.65 -3.45
C PRO A 380 -17.04 1.33 -3.91
N HIS A 381 -17.19 0.52 -4.96
CA HIS A 381 -18.49 0.04 -5.43
C HIS A 381 -18.88 -1.26 -4.72
N ALA A 382 -20.19 -1.49 -4.57
CA ALA A 382 -20.69 -2.74 -4.01
C ALA A 382 -20.39 -3.92 -4.95
N ILE A 383 -20.12 -5.08 -4.38
CA ILE A 383 -19.91 -6.32 -5.15
C ILE A 383 -21.23 -6.68 -5.83
N GLY A 384 -21.19 -6.94 -7.14
CA GLY A 384 -22.38 -7.26 -7.91
C GLY A 384 -23.25 -6.05 -8.29
N MET A 385 -22.75 -4.81 -8.13
CA MET A 385 -23.51 -3.61 -8.48
C MET A 385 -23.90 -3.61 -9.96
N LEU A 386 -25.19 -3.42 -10.22
CA LEU A 386 -25.76 -3.31 -11.55
C LEU A 386 -25.87 -1.82 -11.96
N SER A 387 -25.59 -1.54 -13.22
CA SER A 387 -25.80 -0.23 -13.86
C SER A 387 -26.36 -0.47 -15.27
N GLY A 388 -27.49 0.14 -15.58
CA GLY A 388 -28.17 -0.09 -16.86
C GLY A 388 -28.52 -1.56 -17.12
N GLY A 389 -28.75 -2.35 -16.08
CA GLY A 389 -29.10 -3.78 -16.20
C GLY A 389 -27.89 -4.73 -16.37
N ALA A 390 -26.66 -4.19 -16.46
CA ALA A 390 -25.44 -4.99 -16.55
C ALA A 390 -24.55 -4.79 -15.31
N GLU A 391 -23.72 -5.77 -15.02
CA GLU A 391 -22.74 -5.67 -13.94
C GLU A 391 -21.68 -4.61 -14.29
N ALA A 392 -21.50 -3.61 -13.42
CA ALA A 392 -20.61 -2.48 -13.67
C ALA A 392 -19.17 -2.90 -14.02
N THR A 393 -18.69 -4.01 -13.47
CA THR A 393 -17.39 -4.62 -13.75
C THR A 393 -17.23 -5.10 -15.19
N LYS A 394 -18.33 -5.42 -15.87
CA LYS A 394 -18.34 -5.91 -17.25
C LYS A 394 -18.51 -4.80 -18.30
N LEU A 395 -18.89 -3.59 -17.87
CA LEU A 395 -19.13 -2.46 -18.77
C LEU A 395 -17.86 -1.77 -19.24
N VAL A 396 -16.74 -1.95 -18.51
CA VAL A 396 -15.44 -1.33 -18.82
C VAL A 396 -14.35 -2.37 -18.59
N GLU A 397 -13.60 -2.71 -19.62
CA GLU A 397 -12.53 -3.72 -19.57
C GLU A 397 -11.47 -3.39 -18.50
N THR A 398 -11.11 -2.11 -18.36
CA THR A 398 -10.12 -1.64 -17.39
C THR A 398 -10.72 -1.30 -16.02
N TYR A 399 -11.98 -1.71 -15.76
CA TYR A 399 -12.68 -1.38 -14.49
C TYR A 399 -11.87 -1.76 -13.25
N ALA A 400 -11.24 -2.93 -13.23
CA ALA A 400 -10.48 -3.41 -12.10
C ALA A 400 -9.20 -2.61 -11.82
N HIS A 401 -8.69 -1.83 -12.78
CA HIS A 401 -7.50 -0.98 -12.59
C HIS A 401 -7.69 0.11 -11.54
N ARG A 402 -8.92 0.53 -11.28
CA ARG A 402 -9.24 1.45 -10.18
C ARG A 402 -8.91 0.86 -8.80
N HIS A 403 -8.87 -0.46 -8.69
CA HIS A 403 -8.54 -1.19 -7.46
C HIS A 403 -7.02 -1.37 -7.25
N ARG A 404 -6.17 -0.83 -8.13
CA ARG A 404 -4.70 -0.79 -7.94
C ARG A 404 -4.28 0.05 -6.73
N ILE A 405 -5.18 0.81 -6.17
CA ILE A 405 -4.99 1.63 -4.97
C ILE A 405 -6.16 1.43 -4.02
N LYS A 406 -5.96 1.83 -2.75
CA LYS A 406 -7.03 1.76 -1.75
C LYS A 406 -8.20 2.64 -2.14
N PRO A 407 -9.44 2.20 -1.93
CA PRO A 407 -10.61 3.04 -2.13
C PRO A 407 -10.61 4.21 -1.14
N GLY A 408 -11.24 5.33 -1.55
CA GLY A 408 -11.29 6.57 -0.79
C GLY A 408 -12.68 6.91 -0.26
N LEU A 409 -12.70 7.72 0.81
CA LEU A 409 -13.90 8.42 1.29
C LEU A 409 -14.30 9.51 0.30
N THR A 410 -13.31 10.24 -0.25
CA THR A 410 -13.46 11.16 -1.38
C THR A 410 -12.47 10.79 -2.48
N GLY A 411 -12.58 11.40 -3.66
CA GLY A 411 -11.70 11.10 -4.79
C GLY A 411 -11.86 12.05 -5.96
N TRP A 412 -10.98 11.87 -6.95
CA TRP A 412 -10.92 12.72 -8.14
C TRP A 412 -12.24 12.75 -8.92
N ALA A 413 -12.89 11.60 -9.08
CA ALA A 413 -14.19 11.49 -9.71
C ALA A 413 -15.26 12.31 -8.96
N ALA A 414 -15.26 12.26 -7.62
CA ALA A 414 -16.23 12.95 -6.79
C ALA A 414 -16.11 14.48 -6.92
N VAL A 415 -14.89 15.03 -6.92
CA VAL A 415 -14.67 16.49 -7.05
C VAL A 415 -14.77 17.01 -8.48
N ASN A 416 -14.87 16.12 -9.49
CA ASN A 416 -15.09 16.43 -10.90
C ASN A 416 -16.51 16.06 -11.39
N GLY A 417 -17.50 16.09 -10.48
CA GLY A 417 -18.91 15.96 -10.81
C GLY A 417 -19.40 14.53 -11.08
N SER A 418 -18.63 13.48 -10.69
CA SER A 418 -19.09 12.09 -10.76
C SER A 418 -19.26 11.49 -9.35
N ARG A 419 -20.14 12.12 -8.52
CA ARG A 419 -20.36 11.74 -7.14
C ARG A 419 -21.60 10.85 -6.92
N GLY A 420 -22.68 11.10 -7.59
CA GLY A 420 -23.97 10.45 -7.44
C GLY A 420 -24.01 8.95 -7.83
N PRO A 421 -25.19 8.36 -7.92
CA PRO A 421 -25.36 7.01 -8.45
C PRO A 421 -24.83 6.92 -9.90
N VAL A 422 -24.56 5.71 -10.35
CA VAL A 422 -24.16 5.41 -11.73
C VAL A 422 -25.27 4.59 -12.38
N ASP A 423 -26.24 5.28 -12.95
CA ASP A 423 -27.44 4.67 -13.47
C ASP A 423 -27.25 4.11 -14.87
N THR A 424 -26.33 4.71 -15.63
CA THR A 424 -26.04 4.35 -17.04
C THR A 424 -24.62 3.80 -17.23
N ALA A 425 -24.43 3.07 -18.32
CA ALA A 425 -23.10 2.60 -18.71
C ALA A 425 -22.12 3.76 -18.95
N GLU A 426 -22.62 4.92 -19.42
CA GLU A 426 -21.80 6.10 -19.66
C GLU A 426 -21.30 6.71 -18.34
N ASP A 427 -22.15 6.77 -17.31
CA ASP A 427 -21.75 7.22 -15.97
C ASP A 427 -20.65 6.35 -15.40
N VAL A 428 -20.74 5.01 -15.61
CA VAL A 428 -19.69 4.06 -15.20
C VAL A 428 -18.39 4.37 -15.94
N ARG A 429 -18.44 4.52 -17.28
CA ARG A 429 -17.25 4.82 -18.10
C ARG A 429 -16.58 6.12 -17.66
N ARG A 430 -17.37 7.19 -17.51
CA ARG A 430 -16.87 8.50 -17.05
C ARG A 430 -16.21 8.40 -15.68
N ARG A 431 -16.86 7.73 -14.72
CA ARG A 431 -16.31 7.54 -13.37
C ARG A 431 -15.02 6.76 -13.39
N VAL A 432 -14.99 5.63 -14.12
CA VAL A 432 -13.79 4.80 -14.25
C VAL A 432 -12.65 5.59 -14.89
N ALA A 433 -12.91 6.36 -15.94
CA ALA A 433 -11.89 7.20 -16.58
C ALA A 433 -11.26 8.21 -15.61
N LEU A 434 -12.08 8.91 -14.79
CA LEU A 434 -11.59 9.83 -13.76
C LEU A 434 -10.83 9.11 -12.65
N ASP A 435 -11.30 7.93 -12.23
CA ASP A 435 -10.60 7.12 -11.23
C ASP A 435 -9.24 6.65 -11.75
N LEU A 436 -9.13 6.25 -13.01
CA LEU A 436 -7.87 5.85 -13.64
C LEU A 436 -6.91 7.03 -13.81
N GLU A 437 -7.42 8.20 -14.19
CA GLU A 437 -6.62 9.43 -14.22
C GLU A 437 -5.97 9.71 -12.86
N TYR A 438 -6.73 9.56 -11.77
CA TYR A 438 -6.18 9.70 -10.43
C TYR A 438 -5.14 8.61 -10.13
N VAL A 439 -5.39 7.35 -10.48
CA VAL A 439 -4.43 6.24 -10.28
C VAL A 439 -3.09 6.55 -10.93
N GLU A 440 -3.06 7.17 -12.10
CA GLU A 440 -1.85 7.51 -12.84
C GLU A 440 -1.14 8.76 -12.30
N ARG A 441 -1.91 9.82 -12.00
CA ARG A 441 -1.39 11.14 -11.62
C ARG A 441 -1.22 11.33 -10.12
N ARG A 442 -1.60 10.34 -9.29
CA ARG A 442 -1.59 10.44 -7.83
C ARG A 442 -0.30 11.02 -7.27
N SER A 443 -0.45 11.99 -6.38
CA SER A 443 0.64 12.62 -5.65
C SER A 443 0.11 13.18 -4.32
N PHE A 444 1.02 13.44 -3.38
CA PHE A 444 0.65 14.04 -2.09
C PHE A 444 -0.10 15.37 -2.27
N TRP A 445 0.37 16.23 -3.17
CA TRP A 445 -0.25 17.52 -3.43
C TRP A 445 -1.62 17.40 -4.12
N LEU A 446 -1.79 16.41 -5.00
CA LEU A 446 -3.10 16.13 -5.61
C LEU A 446 -4.09 15.65 -4.54
N ASP A 447 -3.67 14.83 -3.58
CA ASP A 447 -4.52 14.40 -2.47
C ASP A 447 -4.98 15.60 -1.63
N ILE A 448 -4.07 16.51 -1.28
CA ILE A 448 -4.42 17.75 -0.57
C ILE A 448 -5.42 18.59 -1.38
N ALA A 449 -5.18 18.75 -2.68
CA ALA A 449 -6.08 19.51 -3.54
C ALA A 449 -7.49 18.89 -3.60
N ILE A 450 -7.60 17.56 -3.66
CA ILE A 450 -8.89 16.85 -3.65
C ILE A 450 -9.59 17.05 -2.30
N ILE A 451 -8.87 16.95 -1.18
CA ILE A 451 -9.44 17.17 0.15
C ILE A 451 -10.02 18.59 0.25
N LEU A 452 -9.27 19.61 -0.18
CA LEU A 452 -9.73 20.99 -0.16
C LEU A 452 -10.95 21.22 -1.07
N LYS A 453 -11.00 20.57 -2.24
CA LYS A 453 -12.12 20.64 -3.17
C LYS A 453 -13.35 19.85 -2.70
N THR A 454 -13.19 18.93 -1.79
CA THR A 454 -14.31 18.08 -1.29
C THR A 454 -15.33 18.91 -0.53
N ALA A 455 -14.93 19.88 0.31
CA ALA A 455 -15.87 20.69 1.07
C ALA A 455 -16.81 21.52 0.17
N PRO A 456 -16.33 22.29 -0.83
CA PRO A 456 -17.22 22.96 -1.80
C PRO A 456 -18.10 22.00 -2.58
N ALA A 457 -17.58 20.83 -3.00
CA ALA A 457 -18.35 19.84 -3.75
C ALA A 457 -19.46 19.21 -2.88
N LEU A 458 -19.28 19.14 -1.57
CA LEU A 458 -20.33 18.71 -0.63
C LEU A 458 -21.45 19.75 -0.48
N LEU A 459 -21.12 21.05 -0.59
CA LEU A 459 -22.07 22.15 -0.37
C LEU A 459 -22.78 22.59 -1.65
N GLY A 460 -22.14 22.37 -2.82
CA GLY A 460 -22.62 22.86 -4.13
C GLY A 460 -23.46 21.87 -4.95
N ASP A 461 -23.48 20.59 -4.55
CA ASP A 461 -24.05 19.52 -5.40
C ASP A 461 -25.36 18.99 -4.81
N SER A 462 -26.43 19.78 -4.97
CA SER A 462 -27.78 19.40 -4.52
C SER A 462 -28.39 18.24 -5.34
N GLU A 463 -27.91 17.99 -6.56
CA GLU A 463 -28.38 16.90 -7.44
C GLU A 463 -27.73 15.54 -7.17
N ALA A 464 -26.55 15.52 -6.58
CA ALA A 464 -25.83 14.28 -6.26
C ALA A 464 -26.40 13.51 -5.05
N VAL A 465 -27.41 14.07 -4.40
CA VAL A 465 -28.05 13.53 -3.20
C VAL A 465 -29.41 12.93 -3.58
N ARG A 466 -29.42 11.71 -4.02
CA ARG A 466 -30.64 10.89 -4.13
C ARG A 466 -30.68 9.83 -3.03
#